data_4f73ade68b24f938fe41696e8a176c47
#
_entry.id   4f73ade68b24f938fe41696e8a176c47
#
_cell.length_a   1.000
_cell.length_b   1.000
_cell.length_c   1.000
_cell.angle_alpha   90.00
_cell.angle_beta   90.00
_cell.angle_gamma   90.00
#
_symmetry.space_group_name_H-M   'P 1'
#
loop_
_entity.id
_entity.type
_entity.pdbx_description
1 polymer ?
#
loop_
_entity_poly.entity_id
_entity_poly.type
_entity_poly.pdbx_seq_one_letter_code
_entity_poly.pdbx_strand_id
1 'polypeptide(L)' 'MDMTTLIRIVSGVLFVVVLFILVQRRKSRATRG' A
#
# COMPACT_ATOMS: atom_id res chain seq x y z
N MET A 1 7.19 -4.01 -22.96
CA MET A 1 7.11 -4.21 -21.51
C MET A 1 7.27 -5.67 -21.19
N ASP A 2 8.20 -5.97 -20.33
CA ASP A 2 8.44 -7.34 -19.92
C ASP A 2 7.49 -7.77 -18.83
N MET A 3 7.17 -9.04 -18.83
CA MET A 3 6.30 -9.58 -17.80
C MET A 3 6.86 -9.34 -16.41
N THR A 4 8.17 -9.45 -16.27
CA THR A 4 8.83 -9.25 -14.99
C THR A 4 8.60 -7.82 -14.51
N THR A 5 8.69 -6.86 -15.41
CA THR A 5 8.47 -5.46 -15.07
C THR A 5 7.02 -5.23 -14.63
N LEU A 6 6.09 -5.83 -15.36
CA LEU A 6 4.68 -5.70 -15.03
C LEU A 6 4.39 -6.24 -13.63
N ILE A 7 4.87 -7.42 -13.35
CA ILE A 7 4.64 -8.04 -12.04
C ILE A 7 5.22 -7.16 -10.94
N ARG A 8 6.38 -6.60 -11.18
CA ARG A 8 7.04 -5.77 -10.20
C ARG A 8 6.23 -4.50 -9.92
N ILE A 9 5.75 -3.87 -10.98
CA ILE A 9 4.97 -2.65 -10.82
C ILE A 9 3.69 -2.93 -10.06
N VAL A 10 2.99 -3.98 -10.43
CA VAL A 10 1.74 -4.34 -9.76
C VAL A 10 1.97 -4.65 -8.30
N SER A 11 3.01 -5.43 -8.01
CA SER A 11 3.34 -5.77 -6.63
C SER A 11 3.68 -4.53 -5.82
N GLY A 12 4.46 -3.64 -6.39
CA GLY A 12 4.83 -2.40 -5.71
C GLY A 12 3.62 -1.55 -5.39
N VAL A 13 2.74 -1.41 -6.36
CA VAL A 13 1.54 -0.59 -6.16
C VAL A 13 0.66 -1.19 -5.08
N LEU A 14 0.45 -2.49 -5.13
CA LEU A 14 -0.37 -3.17 -4.12
C LEU A 14 0.25 -3.02 -2.73
N PHE A 15 1.55 -3.16 -2.65
CA PHE A 15 2.24 -3.04 -1.38
C PHE A 15 2.06 -1.64 -0.78
N VAL A 16 2.24 -0.63 -1.62
CA VAL A 16 2.10 0.75 -1.17
C VAL A 16 0.68 1.03 -0.72
N VAL A 17 -0.30 0.54 -1.47
CA VAL A 17 -1.71 0.74 -1.12
C VAL A 17 -2.02 0.11 0.23
N VAL A 18 -1.58 -1.12 0.44
CA VAL A 18 -1.83 -1.82 1.69
C VAL A 18 -1.19 -1.08 2.86
N LEU A 19 0.05 -0.66 2.69
CA LEU A 19 0.75 0.09 3.74
C LEU A 19 0.03 1.40 4.04
N PHE A 20 -0.42 2.07 3.00
CA PHE A 20 -1.12 3.34 3.18
C PHE A 20 -2.40 3.15 3.99
N ILE A 21 -3.16 2.12 3.66
CA ILE A 21 -4.38 1.81 4.38
C ILE A 21 -4.09 1.51 5.84
N LEU A 22 -3.07 0.72 6.09
CA LEU A 22 -2.70 0.37 7.46
C LEU A 22 -2.33 1.61 8.26
N VAL A 23 -1.53 2.48 7.67
CA VAL A 23 -1.11 3.71 8.35
C VAL A 23 -2.32 4.60 8.62
N GLN A 24 -3.21 4.71 7.65
CA GLN A 24 -4.41 5.53 7.82
C GLN A 24 -5.29 5.01 8.94
N ARG A 25 -5.44 3.71 9.00
CA ARG A 25 -6.26 3.12 10.05
C ARG A 25 -5.68 3.38 11.42
N ARG A 26 -4.37 3.30 11.52
CA ARG A 26 -3.71 3.57 12.80
C ARG A 26 -3.87 5.03 13.20
N LYS A 27 -3.72 5.92 12.24
CA LYS A 27 -3.87 7.34 12.51
C LYS A 27 -5.30 7.67 12.94
N SER A 28 -6.24 7.07 12.26
CA SER A 28 -7.64 7.31 12.58
C SER A 28 -7.93 6.93 14.03
N ARG A 29 -7.38 5.82 14.46
CA ARG A 29 -7.57 5.40 15.84
C ARG A 29 -6.93 6.35 16.82
N ALA A 30 -5.72 6.76 16.52
CA ALA A 30 -4.99 7.68 17.38
C ALA A 30 -5.73 9.01 17.50
N THR A 31 -6.29 9.45 16.41
CA THR A 31 -7.01 10.70 16.40
C THR A 31 -8.24 10.63 17.29
N ARG A 32 -8.91 9.51 17.27
CA ARG A 32 -10.09 9.36 18.09
C ARG A 32 -9.76 9.25 19.56
N GLY A 33 -8.70 8.50 19.80
CA GLY A 33 -8.24 8.31 21.16
C GLY A 33 -7.73 9.57 21.74
#